data_d2fb2f1f24f7df198440de17417914ce
#
_entry.id   d2fb2f1f24f7df198440de17417914ce
#
_cell.length_a   1.000
_cell.length_b   1.000
_cell.length_c   1.000
_cell.angle_alpha   90.00
_cell.angle_beta   90.00
_cell.angle_gamma   90.00
#
_symmetry.space_group_name_H-M   'P 1'
#
loop_
_entity.id
_entity.type
_entity.pdbx_description
1 polymer ?
#
loop_
_entity_poly.entity_id
_entity_poly.type
_entity_poly.pdbx_seq_one_letter_code
_entity_poly.pdbx_strand_id
1 'polypeptide(L)' 'MTPNKWINARQVAIRYGVNDKWAWHQMRRDPHFPKGVRFSNKMTRWNTADLDAYDAALSAR' A
#
# COMPACT_ATOMS: atom_id res chain seq x y z
N MET A 1 -1.36 -21.71 -1.22
CA MET A 1 -2.25 -20.67 -0.65
C MET A 1 -2.06 -19.36 -1.42
N THR A 2 -3.16 -18.77 -1.83
CA THR A 2 -3.10 -17.51 -2.58
C THR A 2 -2.80 -16.36 -1.64
N PRO A 3 -1.81 -15.51 -1.93
CA PRO A 3 -1.57 -14.34 -1.11
C PRO A 3 -2.76 -13.39 -1.14
N ASN A 4 -2.98 -12.66 -0.07
CA ASN A 4 -4.04 -11.67 -0.02
C ASN A 4 -3.79 -10.58 -1.07
N LYS A 5 -4.75 -10.42 -1.94
CA LYS A 5 -4.68 -9.38 -2.97
C LYS A 5 -4.87 -7.99 -2.38
N TRP A 6 -5.67 -7.89 -1.33
CA TRP A 6 -6.00 -6.63 -0.67
C TRP A 6 -5.50 -6.66 0.76
N ILE A 7 -4.75 -5.65 1.16
CA ILE A 7 -4.20 -5.56 2.51
C ILE A 7 -4.53 -4.19 3.11
N ASN A 8 -4.59 -4.13 4.43
CA ASN A 8 -4.90 -2.89 5.14
C ASN A 8 -3.65 -2.06 5.39
N ALA A 9 -3.83 -0.85 5.97
CA ALA A 9 -2.72 0.07 6.21
C ALA A 9 -1.67 -0.53 7.14
N ARG A 10 -2.09 -1.30 8.13
CA ARG A 10 -1.15 -1.95 9.05
C ARG A 10 -0.30 -2.99 8.32
N GLN A 11 -0.91 -3.76 7.45
CA GLN A 11 -0.19 -4.75 6.66
C GLN A 11 0.77 -4.10 5.67
N VAL A 12 0.38 -2.96 5.09
CA VAL A 12 1.28 -2.17 4.25
C VAL A 12 2.49 -1.72 5.06
N ALA A 13 2.25 -1.23 6.28
CA ALA A 13 3.34 -0.78 7.16
C ALA A 13 4.29 -1.93 7.51
N ILE A 14 3.76 -3.10 7.80
CA ILE A 14 4.57 -4.28 8.09
C ILE A 14 5.42 -4.66 6.87
N ARG A 15 4.84 -4.59 5.68
CA ARG A 15 5.52 -4.90 4.43
C ARG A 15 6.78 -4.03 4.24
N TYR A 16 6.70 -2.75 4.65
CA TYR A 16 7.79 -1.79 4.47
C TYR A 16 8.59 -1.55 5.76
N GLY A 17 8.22 -2.18 6.87
CA GLY A 17 8.94 -2.04 8.13
C GLY A 17 8.80 -0.66 8.76
N VAL A 18 7.64 -0.03 8.63
CA VAL A 18 7.35 1.31 9.13
C VAL A 18 6.09 1.29 10.00
N ASN A 19 5.70 2.45 10.55
CA ASN A 19 4.51 2.51 11.39
C ASN A 19 3.23 2.51 10.53
N ASP A 20 2.09 2.26 11.18
CA ASP A 20 0.82 2.05 10.47
C ASP A 20 0.24 3.31 9.83
N LYS A 21 0.76 4.48 10.16
CA LYS A 21 0.34 5.74 9.54
C LYS A 21 1.11 6.05 8.26
N TRP A 22 2.18 5.32 8.01
CA TRP A 22 3.06 5.59 6.88
C TRP A 22 2.34 5.53 5.54
N ALA A 23 1.44 4.55 5.36
CA ALA A 23 0.73 4.38 4.10
C ALA A 23 -0.12 5.62 3.77
N TRP A 24 -0.78 6.19 4.77
CA TRP A 24 -1.59 7.39 4.60
C TRP A 24 -0.74 8.60 4.22
N HIS A 25 0.40 8.77 4.90
CA HIS A 25 1.32 9.86 4.62
C HIS A 25 1.94 9.71 3.24
N GLN A 26 2.34 8.50 2.88
CA GLN A 26 2.97 8.23 1.59
C GLN A 26 1.99 8.45 0.45
N MET A 27 0.75 8.07 0.63
CA MET A 27 -0.30 8.26 -0.37
C MET A 27 -0.51 9.75 -0.69
N ARG A 28 -0.34 10.62 0.31
CA ARG A 28 -0.48 12.07 0.12
C ARG A 28 0.78 12.71 -0.45
N ARG A 29 1.94 12.19 -0.07
CA ARG A 29 3.23 12.78 -0.41
C ARG A 29 3.72 12.37 -1.79
N ASP A 30 3.58 11.09 -2.10
CA ASP A 30 4.14 10.51 -3.32
C ASP A 30 3.03 10.21 -4.31
N PRO A 31 2.95 10.96 -5.44
CA PRO A 31 1.89 10.73 -6.43
C PRO A 31 1.99 9.37 -7.13
N HIS A 32 3.15 8.72 -7.06
CA HIS A 32 3.34 7.40 -7.66
C HIS A 32 2.96 6.26 -6.73
N PHE A 33 2.77 6.55 -5.44
CA PHE A 33 2.36 5.52 -4.49
C PHE A 33 0.91 5.11 -4.76
N PRO A 34 0.61 3.79 -4.78
CA PRO A 34 -0.76 3.34 -5.04
C PRO A 34 -1.74 3.90 -4.01
N LYS A 35 -2.87 4.39 -4.51
CA LYS A 35 -3.91 4.91 -3.62
C LYS A 35 -4.76 3.77 -3.10
N GLY A 36 -5.10 3.84 -1.82
CA GLY A 36 -5.99 2.85 -1.22
C GLY A 36 -7.37 2.91 -1.85
N VAL A 37 -7.98 1.73 -2.00
CA VAL A 37 -9.35 1.62 -2.49
C VAL A 37 -10.28 1.54 -1.28
N ARG A 38 -11.29 2.40 -1.28
CA ARG A 38 -12.24 2.46 -0.19
C ARG A 38 -13.43 1.55 -0.47
N PHE A 39 -13.52 0.45 0.29
CA PHE A 39 -14.62 -0.48 0.14
C PHE A 39 -15.83 -0.06 0.97
N SER A 40 -15.61 0.66 2.07
CA SER A 40 -16.68 1.20 2.91
C SER A 40 -16.14 2.37 3.72
N ASN A 41 -16.98 2.96 4.58
CA ASN A 41 -16.58 4.13 5.38
C ASN A 41 -15.32 3.89 6.22
N LYS A 42 -15.12 2.66 6.67
CA LYS A 42 -14.01 2.34 7.57
C LYS A 42 -13.04 1.32 6.98
N MET A 43 -13.20 1.00 5.70
CA MET A 43 -12.44 -0.09 5.11
C MET A 43 -11.73 0.39 3.86
N THR A 44 -10.44 0.67 4.01
CA THR A 44 -9.55 1.02 2.91
C THR A 44 -8.50 -0.09 2.76
N ARG A 45 -8.27 -0.52 1.53
CA ARG A 45 -7.32 -1.59 1.24
C ARG A 45 -6.44 -1.22 0.06
N TRP A 46 -5.25 -1.77 0.05
CA TRP A 46 -4.29 -1.59 -1.05
C TRP A 46 -4.14 -2.90 -1.81
N ASN A 47 -4.08 -2.81 -3.13
CA ASN A 47 -3.87 -3.97 -3.99
C ASN A 47 -2.37 -4.33 -3.97
N THR A 48 -2.05 -5.58 -3.66
CA THR A 48 -0.65 -6.01 -3.57
C THR A 48 0.07 -5.93 -4.91
N ALA A 49 -0.64 -6.15 -6.01
CA ALA A 49 -0.03 -6.02 -7.34
C ALA A 49 0.41 -4.59 -7.61
N ASP A 50 -0.38 -3.60 -7.18
CA ASP A 50 -0.01 -2.20 -7.32
C ASP A 50 1.22 -1.86 -6.47
N LEU A 51 1.30 -2.42 -5.26
CA LEU A 51 2.46 -2.23 -4.40
C LEU A 51 3.71 -2.90 -4.98
N ASP A 52 3.55 -4.05 -5.60
CA ASP A 52 4.66 -4.73 -6.28
C ASP A 52 5.19 -3.88 -7.45
N ALA A 53 4.30 -3.27 -8.20
CA ALA A 53 4.68 -2.38 -9.30
C ALA A 53 5.42 -1.14 -8.78
N TYR A 54 4.95 -0.58 -7.68
CA TYR A 54 5.61 0.55 -7.05
C TYR A 54 7.02 0.18 -6.58
N ASP A 55 7.17 -0.98 -5.95
CA ASP A 55 8.46 -1.47 -5.48
C ASP A 55 9.42 -1.68 -6.65
N ALA A 56 8.93 -2.21 -7.75
CA ALA A 56 9.75 -2.42 -8.94
C ALA A 56 10.23 -1.09 -9.52
N ALA A 57 9.36 -0.08 -9.54
CA ALA A 57 9.71 1.25 -10.02
C ALA A 57 10.79 1.89 -9.13
N LEU A 58 10.71 1.71 -7.82
CA LEU A 58 11.72 2.22 -6.90
C LEU A 58 13.07 1.54 -7.13
N SER A 59 13.06 0.24 -7.35
CA SER A 59 14.27 -0.53 -7.56
C SER A 59 14.95 -0.21 -8.90
N ALA A 60 14.19 0.30 -9.86
CA ALA A 60 14.69 0.63 -11.19
C ALA A 60 15.38 2.00 -11.26
N ARG A 61 15.31 2.80 -10.21
CA ARG A 61 15.93 4.13 -10.18
C ARG A 61 17.45 4.05 -10.05
#